data_90453ba4f10672dfc8cd1fd6e4680302
#
_entry.id   90453ba4f10672dfc8cd1fd6e4680302
#
_cell.length_a   1.000
_cell.length_b   1.000
_cell.length_c   1.000
_cell.angle_alpha   90.00
_cell.angle_beta   90.00
_cell.angle_gamma   90.00
#
_symmetry.space_group_name_H-M   'P 1'
#
loop_
_entity.id
_entity.type
_entity.pdbx_description
1 polymer ?
#
loop_
_entity_poly.entity_id
_entity_poly.type
_entity_poly.pdbx_seq_one_letter_code
_entity_poly.pdbx_strand_id
1 'polypeptide(L)'
;LLLAHFGGMFDATGSLSLFDTQTEDVKPLFPQSGITLAGATAPWGDPKCKPPELDKFSPHGTHLHRLTNGRLRYLVVNHGGREAIELFEVIGEGGNISLLWQGCVEPSKDTFMNDVVGLSNGDLIYTRMFHNGGMVEQLLSLLGLDTGDLWRWNQEAGLRALPGTKANQPNGIEVAADQRYVFANMYFTQELWKVDVDTGEIVGTAPVANADNS
;
A
#
# COMPACT_ATOMS: atom_id res chain seq x y z
N LEU A 1 -7.05 11.61 11.86
CA LEU A 1 -6.12 10.68 11.24
C LEU A 1 -6.82 9.38 10.86
N LEU A 2 -6.44 8.80 9.71
CA LEU A 2 -6.82 7.42 9.39
C LEU A 2 -5.75 6.48 9.93
N LEU A 3 -6.17 5.43 10.63
CA LEU A 3 -5.30 4.45 11.24
C LEU A 3 -5.57 3.07 10.64
N ALA A 4 -4.52 2.33 10.35
CA ALA A 4 -4.57 0.91 10.03
C ALA A 4 -4.10 0.10 11.24
N HIS A 5 -4.92 -0.84 11.69
CA HIS A 5 -4.59 -1.75 12.78
C HIS A 5 -4.27 -3.11 12.17
N PHE A 6 -2.98 -3.42 12.07
CA PHE A 6 -2.52 -4.69 11.54
C PHE A 6 -2.95 -5.85 12.42
N GLY A 7 -3.67 -6.81 11.85
CA GLY A 7 -4.16 -7.97 12.58
C GLY A 7 -3.14 -9.10 12.74
N GLY A 8 -2.00 -8.99 12.06
CA GLY A 8 -0.98 -10.04 12.00
C GLY A 8 -0.95 -10.76 10.65
N MET A 9 0.12 -11.51 10.41
CA MET A 9 0.36 -12.15 9.10
C MET A 9 -0.51 -13.38 8.84
N PHE A 10 -1.12 -13.99 9.86
CA PHE A 10 -1.73 -15.32 9.68
C PHE A 10 -3.10 -15.56 10.31
N ASP A 11 -3.48 -14.90 11.41
CA ASP A 11 -4.65 -15.36 12.19
C ASP A 11 -5.49 -14.27 12.87
N ALA A 12 -5.18 -13.01 12.73
CA ALA A 12 -5.96 -11.96 13.38
C ALA A 12 -6.53 -10.97 12.36
N THR A 13 -7.79 -10.64 12.51
CA THR A 13 -8.45 -9.61 11.71
C THR A 13 -8.00 -8.24 12.16
N GLY A 14 -7.53 -7.44 11.21
CA GLY A 14 -7.21 -6.03 11.40
C GLY A 14 -8.39 -5.13 11.12
N SER A 15 -8.16 -3.82 11.21
CA SER A 15 -9.21 -2.82 10.98
C SER A 15 -8.65 -1.47 10.55
N LEU A 16 -9.52 -0.64 9.98
CA LEU A 16 -9.26 0.78 9.73
C LEU A 16 -10.13 1.62 10.65
N SER A 17 -9.56 2.69 11.20
CA SER A 17 -10.25 3.58 12.12
C SER A 17 -9.97 5.05 11.81
N LEU A 18 -10.87 5.91 12.24
CA LEU A 18 -10.65 7.35 12.33
C LEU A 18 -10.24 7.68 13.77
N PHE A 19 -9.12 8.35 13.93
CA PHE A 19 -8.67 8.94 15.18
C PHE A 19 -8.91 10.44 15.16
N ASP A 20 -9.72 10.93 16.10
CA ASP A 20 -9.92 12.37 16.30
C ASP A 20 -8.80 12.90 17.19
N THR A 21 -7.97 13.78 16.65
CA THR A 21 -6.82 14.34 17.40
C THR A 21 -7.19 15.39 18.41
N GLN A 22 -8.45 15.83 18.47
CA GLN A 22 -8.93 16.81 19.46
C GLN A 22 -9.58 16.13 20.67
N THR A 23 -10.39 15.10 20.42
CA THR A 23 -11.10 14.35 21.48
C THR A 23 -10.39 13.07 21.90
N GLU A 24 -9.39 12.63 21.12
CA GLU A 24 -8.68 11.35 21.25
C GLU A 24 -9.59 10.12 21.08
N ASP A 25 -10.77 10.32 20.49
CA ASP A 25 -11.69 9.23 20.20
C ASP A 25 -11.23 8.41 18.97
N VAL A 26 -11.46 7.09 19.04
CA VAL A 26 -11.22 6.17 17.92
C VAL A 26 -12.55 5.63 17.41
N LYS A 27 -12.87 5.92 16.14
CA LYS A 27 -14.08 5.44 15.48
C LYS A 27 -13.74 4.37 14.45
N PRO A 28 -14.22 3.11 14.58
CA PRO A 28 -14.02 2.09 13.57
C PRO A 28 -14.66 2.51 12.22
N LEU A 29 -13.93 2.30 11.11
CA LEU A 29 -14.39 2.61 9.76
C LEU A 29 -14.55 1.35 8.89
N PHE A 30 -13.66 0.33 9.05
CA PHE A 30 -13.69 -0.88 8.25
C PHE A 30 -12.92 -2.03 8.95
N PRO A 31 -13.37 -3.29 8.89
CA PRO A 31 -14.71 -3.67 8.47
C PRO A 31 -15.77 -3.26 9.51
N GLN A 32 -16.97 -2.95 9.04
CA GLN A 32 -18.11 -2.70 9.91
C GLN A 32 -19.23 -3.70 9.62
N SER A 33 -19.95 -4.11 10.66
CA SER A 33 -21.15 -4.93 10.49
C SER A 33 -22.18 -4.21 9.64
N GLY A 34 -22.68 -4.86 8.60
CA GLY A 34 -23.70 -4.30 7.72
C GLY A 34 -23.16 -3.45 6.54
N ILE A 35 -21.84 -3.36 6.35
CA ILE A 35 -21.32 -2.76 5.11
C ILE A 35 -21.71 -3.64 3.92
N THR A 36 -22.45 -3.06 2.99
CA THR A 36 -22.60 -3.62 1.65
C THR A 36 -21.39 -3.19 0.84
N LEU A 37 -20.51 -4.13 0.53
CA LEU A 37 -19.43 -3.92 -0.43
C LEU A 37 -20.07 -3.94 -1.83
N ALA A 38 -20.75 -2.86 -2.19
CA ALA A 38 -21.42 -2.74 -3.47
C ALA A 38 -20.37 -2.71 -4.57
N GLY A 39 -20.58 -3.52 -5.60
CA GLY A 39 -19.82 -3.43 -6.84
C GLY A 39 -19.99 -2.03 -7.42
N ALA A 40 -18.94 -1.24 -7.45
CA ALA A 40 -18.96 0.09 -8.01
C ALA A 40 -19.28 0.02 -9.52
N THR A 41 -20.07 0.94 -10.02
CA THR A 41 -20.38 1.08 -11.45
C THR A 41 -19.16 1.53 -12.28
N ALA A 42 -18.11 2.01 -11.62
CA ALA A 42 -16.81 2.34 -12.20
C ALA A 42 -15.72 2.00 -11.17
N PRO A 43 -15.36 0.74 -11.00
CA PRO A 43 -14.41 0.32 -9.99
C PRO A 43 -13.02 0.90 -10.30
N TRP A 44 -12.34 1.28 -9.24
CA TRP A 44 -10.91 1.54 -9.30
C TRP A 44 -10.16 0.21 -9.29
N GLY A 45 -8.99 0.17 -9.90
CA GLY A 45 -8.13 -1.01 -9.87
C GLY A 45 -8.47 -2.06 -10.94
N ASP A 46 -8.22 -3.31 -10.63
CA ASP A 46 -8.39 -4.38 -11.60
C ASP A 46 -9.88 -4.74 -11.78
N PRO A 47 -10.37 -4.87 -13.02
CA PRO A 47 -11.80 -5.09 -13.27
C PRO A 47 -12.36 -6.41 -12.69
N LYS A 48 -11.48 -7.37 -12.40
CA LYS A 48 -11.86 -8.67 -11.85
C LYS A 48 -11.74 -8.75 -10.33
N CYS A 49 -11.28 -7.67 -9.71
CA CYS A 49 -11.07 -7.64 -8.27
C CYS A 49 -12.38 -7.78 -7.50
N LYS A 50 -12.34 -8.55 -6.44
CA LYS A 50 -13.48 -8.77 -5.55
C LYS A 50 -13.24 -8.06 -4.22
N PRO A 51 -14.29 -7.71 -3.47
CA PRO A 51 -14.14 -7.21 -2.11
C PRO A 51 -13.31 -8.14 -1.22
N PRO A 52 -12.58 -7.61 -0.23
CA PRO A 52 -11.81 -8.42 0.71
C PRO A 52 -12.73 -9.29 1.58
N GLU A 53 -12.22 -10.42 2.05
CA GLU A 53 -12.87 -11.22 3.08
C GLU A 53 -12.76 -10.48 4.42
N LEU A 54 -13.91 -10.01 4.94
CA LEU A 54 -13.93 -9.09 6.09
C LEU A 54 -13.35 -9.70 7.37
N ASP A 55 -13.53 -11.00 7.55
CA ASP A 55 -13.03 -11.78 8.69
C ASP A 55 -11.54 -12.13 8.60
N LYS A 56 -10.92 -11.82 7.46
CA LYS A 56 -9.49 -12.02 7.25
C LYS A 56 -8.73 -10.72 6.97
N PHE A 57 -9.42 -9.61 6.84
CA PHE A 57 -8.80 -8.33 6.47
C PHE A 57 -7.64 -7.97 7.41
N SER A 58 -6.45 -7.75 6.86
CA SER A 58 -5.24 -7.45 7.63
C SER A 58 -4.46 -6.31 6.96
N PRO A 59 -4.82 -5.03 7.26
CA PRO A 59 -4.21 -3.86 6.66
C PRO A 59 -2.77 -3.65 7.17
N HIS A 60 -1.88 -3.20 6.29
CA HIS A 60 -0.50 -2.85 6.61
C HIS A 60 -0.18 -1.44 6.11
N GLY A 61 0.68 -1.28 5.08
CA GLY A 61 1.02 0.02 4.52
C GLY A 61 -0.18 0.75 3.94
N THR A 62 -0.25 2.07 4.13
CA THR A 62 -1.42 2.86 3.72
C THR A 62 -1.02 4.24 3.20
N HIS A 63 -1.79 4.75 2.23
CA HIS A 63 -1.58 6.10 1.73
C HIS A 63 -2.90 6.79 1.40
N LEU A 64 -3.06 8.02 1.87
CA LEU A 64 -4.19 8.90 1.55
C LEU A 64 -3.77 9.99 0.57
N HIS A 65 -4.40 10.04 -0.59
CA HIS A 65 -4.12 11.07 -1.58
C HIS A 65 -5.37 11.56 -2.30
N ARG A 66 -5.21 12.67 -3.02
CA ARG A 66 -6.28 13.26 -3.82
C ARG A 66 -6.06 12.98 -5.30
N LEU A 67 -7.08 12.43 -5.96
CA LEU A 67 -7.11 12.27 -7.41
C LEU A 67 -7.32 13.62 -8.11
N THR A 68 -6.97 13.70 -9.39
CA THR A 68 -7.14 14.91 -10.23
C THR A 68 -8.59 15.39 -10.32
N ASN A 69 -9.57 14.49 -10.15
CA ASN A 69 -11.00 14.82 -10.09
C ASN A 69 -11.48 15.29 -8.71
N GLY A 70 -10.57 15.48 -7.76
CA GLY A 70 -10.85 15.96 -6.42
C GLY A 70 -11.26 14.90 -5.40
N ARG A 71 -11.54 13.64 -5.81
CA ARG A 71 -11.89 12.56 -4.89
C ARG A 71 -10.69 12.16 -4.02
N LEU A 72 -10.94 11.88 -2.75
CA LEU A 72 -9.94 11.35 -1.83
C LEU A 72 -9.92 9.82 -1.94
N ARG A 73 -8.74 9.27 -2.19
CA ARG A 73 -8.51 7.84 -2.27
C ARG A 73 -7.57 7.39 -1.15
N TYR A 74 -7.99 6.40 -0.41
CA TYR A 74 -7.20 5.74 0.63
C TYR A 74 -6.81 4.36 0.14
N LEU A 75 -5.51 4.12 0.05
CA LEU A 75 -4.89 2.88 -0.37
C LEU A 75 -4.50 2.08 0.86
N VAL A 76 -4.69 0.79 0.82
CA VAL A 76 -4.38 -0.11 1.94
C VAL A 76 -3.79 -1.41 1.40
N VAL A 77 -2.56 -1.71 1.75
CA VAL A 77 -1.99 -3.05 1.56
C VAL A 77 -2.73 -4.01 2.48
N ASN A 78 -3.28 -5.08 1.94
CA ASN A 78 -3.99 -6.11 2.68
C ASN A 78 -3.30 -7.46 2.50
N HIS A 79 -2.91 -8.10 3.61
CA HIS A 79 -2.30 -9.43 3.65
C HIS A 79 -3.31 -10.54 3.94
N GLY A 80 -4.50 -10.17 4.38
CA GLY A 80 -5.49 -11.13 4.87
C GLY A 80 -6.41 -11.69 3.79
N GLY A 81 -6.48 -13.02 3.70
CA GLY A 81 -7.24 -13.74 2.68
C GLY A 81 -6.57 -13.73 1.30
N ARG A 82 -5.94 -12.63 0.91
CA ARG A 82 -5.11 -12.47 -0.29
C ARG A 82 -4.19 -11.26 -0.14
N GLU A 83 -3.10 -11.26 -0.90
CA GLU A 83 -2.32 -10.04 -1.13
C GLU A 83 -3.07 -9.13 -2.10
N ALA A 84 -3.36 -7.89 -1.66
CA ALA A 84 -4.00 -6.89 -2.51
C ALA A 84 -3.72 -5.48 -2.01
N ILE A 85 -3.81 -4.50 -2.90
CA ILE A 85 -3.97 -3.08 -2.54
C ILE A 85 -5.45 -2.78 -2.63
N GLU A 86 -6.11 -2.61 -1.50
CA GLU A 86 -7.52 -2.24 -1.44
C GLU A 86 -7.69 -0.73 -1.63
N LEU A 87 -8.67 -0.33 -2.43
CA LEU A 87 -8.90 1.04 -2.83
C LEU A 87 -10.21 1.54 -2.22
N PHE A 88 -10.11 2.48 -1.29
CA PHE A 88 -11.27 3.10 -0.67
C PHE A 88 -11.41 4.55 -1.10
N GLU A 89 -12.64 4.97 -1.36
CA GLU A 89 -13.00 6.38 -1.39
C GLU A 89 -13.31 6.87 0.00
N VAL A 90 -12.72 8.00 0.38
CA VAL A 90 -13.06 8.69 1.63
C VAL A 90 -14.22 9.64 1.37
N ILE A 91 -15.35 9.40 2.02
CA ILE A 91 -16.59 10.19 1.87
C ILE A 91 -16.89 10.90 3.18
N GLY A 92 -17.39 12.13 3.08
CA GLY A 92 -17.75 12.95 4.24
C GLY A 92 -16.61 13.87 4.70
N GLU A 93 -16.84 14.55 5.83
CA GLU A 93 -15.92 15.54 6.38
C GLU A 93 -15.86 15.43 7.91
N GLY A 94 -14.73 15.83 8.48
CA GLY A 94 -14.49 15.83 9.93
C GLY A 94 -14.73 14.47 10.57
N GLY A 95 -15.46 14.41 11.68
CA GLY A 95 -15.82 13.18 12.38
C GLY A 95 -16.85 12.28 11.66
N ASN A 96 -17.43 12.73 10.53
CA ASN A 96 -18.43 12.00 9.74
C ASN A 96 -17.84 11.35 8.49
N ILE A 97 -16.57 10.96 8.54
CA ILE A 97 -15.90 10.23 7.46
C ILE A 97 -16.38 8.78 7.44
N SER A 98 -16.53 8.25 6.24
CA SER A 98 -16.74 6.83 5.94
C SER A 98 -15.82 6.37 4.80
N LEU A 99 -15.53 5.07 4.74
CA LEU A 99 -14.75 4.44 3.68
C LEU A 99 -15.68 3.63 2.79
N LEU A 100 -15.71 3.96 1.49
CA LEU A 100 -16.42 3.19 0.48
C LEU A 100 -15.40 2.41 -0.35
N TRP A 101 -15.42 1.08 -0.26
CA TRP A 101 -14.58 0.25 -1.09
C TRP A 101 -14.95 0.41 -2.57
N GLN A 102 -13.95 0.69 -3.40
CA GLN A 102 -14.12 1.00 -4.83
C GLN A 102 -13.43 -0.03 -5.73
N GLY A 103 -12.62 -0.91 -5.17
CA GLY A 103 -11.88 -1.91 -5.94
C GLY A 103 -10.55 -2.28 -5.30
N CYS A 104 -9.73 -2.98 -6.04
CA CYS A 104 -8.39 -3.36 -5.61
C CYS A 104 -7.44 -3.61 -6.78
N VAL A 105 -6.17 -3.71 -6.47
CA VAL A 105 -5.11 -4.22 -7.35
C VAL A 105 -4.54 -5.48 -6.72
N GLU A 106 -4.62 -6.60 -7.44
CA GLU A 106 -4.02 -7.87 -7.00
C GLU A 106 -2.67 -8.06 -7.70
N PRO A 107 -1.55 -8.11 -6.95
CA PRO A 107 -0.25 -8.44 -7.52
C PRO A 107 -0.20 -9.92 -7.94
N SER A 108 0.94 -10.34 -8.49
CA SER A 108 1.16 -11.77 -8.76
C SER A 108 1.08 -12.58 -7.45
N LYS A 109 0.71 -13.86 -7.55
CA LYS A 109 0.55 -14.75 -6.38
C LYS A 109 1.80 -14.85 -5.49
N ASP A 110 2.96 -14.62 -6.11
CA ASP A 110 4.26 -14.71 -5.44
C ASP A 110 4.75 -13.31 -5.03
N THR A 111 3.91 -12.52 -4.41
CA THR A 111 4.23 -11.15 -3.95
C THR A 111 3.87 -11.00 -2.50
N PHE A 112 4.78 -10.47 -1.71
CA PHE A 112 4.52 -9.96 -0.37
C PHE A 112 4.88 -8.47 -0.37
N MET A 113 3.86 -7.62 -0.26
CA MET A 113 4.00 -6.17 -0.26
C MET A 113 4.34 -5.66 1.14
N ASN A 114 4.85 -4.44 1.22
CA ASN A 114 4.98 -3.74 2.48
C ASN A 114 4.13 -2.46 2.48
N ASP A 115 4.39 -1.55 1.55
CA ASP A 115 3.76 -0.24 1.56
C ASP A 115 3.38 0.22 0.13
N VAL A 116 2.53 1.24 0.03
CA VAL A 116 1.96 1.73 -1.23
C VAL A 116 1.75 3.23 -1.21
N VAL A 117 2.03 3.89 -2.34
CA VAL A 117 1.66 5.28 -2.59
C VAL A 117 0.82 5.42 -3.85
N GLY A 118 0.00 6.46 -3.90
CA GLY A 118 -0.82 6.78 -5.05
C GLY A 118 -0.47 8.12 -5.66
N LEU A 119 -0.53 8.18 -6.98
CA LEU A 119 -0.37 9.41 -7.75
C LEU A 119 -1.74 10.02 -8.07
N SER A 120 -1.79 11.34 -8.26
CA SER A 120 -3.05 12.05 -8.55
C SER A 120 -3.72 11.62 -9.86
N ASN A 121 -2.94 11.11 -10.83
CA ASN A 121 -3.44 10.55 -12.08
C ASN A 121 -4.13 9.18 -11.93
N GLY A 122 -4.03 8.56 -10.74
CA GLY A 122 -4.63 7.26 -10.44
C GLY A 122 -3.64 6.10 -10.42
N ASP A 123 -2.41 6.29 -10.81
CA ASP A 123 -1.36 5.26 -10.72
C ASP A 123 -1.02 4.93 -9.26
N LEU A 124 -0.46 3.76 -9.05
CA LEU A 124 0.04 3.29 -7.75
C LEU A 124 1.49 2.85 -7.89
N ILE A 125 2.26 3.06 -6.83
CA ILE A 125 3.60 2.47 -6.69
C ILE A 125 3.66 1.78 -5.33
N TYR A 126 4.17 0.55 -5.31
CA TYR A 126 4.30 -0.19 -4.07
C TYR A 126 5.67 -0.88 -3.95
N THR A 127 6.05 -1.14 -2.74
CA THR A 127 7.22 -1.94 -2.41
C THR A 127 6.82 -3.41 -2.31
N ARG A 128 7.47 -4.27 -3.12
CA ARG A 128 7.46 -5.70 -2.91
C ARG A 128 8.67 -6.05 -2.05
N MET A 129 8.41 -6.45 -0.81
CA MET A 129 9.47 -6.81 0.14
C MET A 129 10.07 -8.18 -0.20
N PHE A 130 9.19 -9.16 -0.56
CA PHE A 130 9.56 -10.53 -0.87
C PHE A 130 8.79 -11.07 -2.07
N HIS A 131 9.37 -12.06 -2.74
CA HIS A 131 8.67 -12.82 -3.77
C HIS A 131 7.59 -13.72 -3.19
N ASN A 132 7.81 -14.42 -2.09
CA ASN A 132 6.86 -15.36 -1.51
C ASN A 132 6.58 -15.18 -0.02
N GLY A 133 7.19 -14.18 0.64
CA GLY A 133 7.00 -13.90 2.07
C GLY A 133 7.41 -15.03 3.04
N GLY A 134 8.13 -16.04 2.54
CA GLY A 134 8.48 -17.23 3.32
C GLY A 134 9.84 -17.14 4.03
N MET A 135 10.15 -18.17 4.83
CA MET A 135 11.42 -18.26 5.56
C MET A 135 12.65 -18.27 4.63
N VAL A 136 12.52 -18.79 3.41
CA VAL A 136 13.61 -18.79 2.42
C VAL A 136 13.99 -17.37 2.05
N GLU A 137 13.01 -16.52 1.76
CA GLU A 137 13.24 -15.11 1.41
C GLU A 137 13.87 -14.34 2.57
N GLN A 138 13.45 -14.62 3.79
CA GLN A 138 14.06 -14.03 4.97
C GLN A 138 15.54 -14.46 5.13
N LEU A 139 15.84 -15.73 4.86
CA LEU A 139 17.23 -16.22 4.89
C LEU A 139 18.07 -15.56 3.79
N LEU A 140 17.56 -15.45 2.56
CA LEU A 140 18.22 -14.76 1.45
C LEU A 140 18.52 -13.30 1.80
N SER A 141 17.58 -12.63 2.44
CA SER A 141 17.73 -11.27 2.93
C SER A 141 18.87 -11.15 3.96
N LEU A 142 18.93 -12.06 4.93
CA LEU A 142 20.03 -12.12 5.91
C LEU A 142 21.39 -12.35 5.27
N LEU A 143 21.42 -13.00 4.11
CA LEU A 143 22.65 -13.18 3.32
C LEU A 143 23.01 -11.97 2.45
N GLY A 144 22.23 -10.87 2.54
CA GLY A 144 22.46 -9.63 1.80
C GLY A 144 21.99 -9.66 0.35
N LEU A 145 21.12 -10.61 -0.01
CA LEU A 145 20.59 -10.73 -1.37
C LEU A 145 19.34 -9.87 -1.57
N ASP A 146 19.16 -9.40 -2.80
CA ASP A 146 17.95 -8.67 -3.17
C ASP A 146 16.75 -9.60 -3.14
N THR A 147 15.73 -9.23 -2.34
CA THR A 147 14.53 -10.03 -2.13
C THR A 147 13.28 -9.40 -2.71
N GLY A 148 13.36 -8.12 -3.09
CA GLY A 148 12.24 -7.35 -3.60
C GLY A 148 12.61 -6.29 -4.61
N ASP A 149 11.66 -5.44 -4.92
CA ASP A 149 11.77 -4.33 -5.87
C ASP A 149 10.55 -3.39 -5.75
N LEU A 150 10.52 -2.32 -6.54
CA LEU A 150 9.39 -1.41 -6.66
C LEU A 150 8.56 -1.76 -7.90
N TRP A 151 7.24 -1.66 -7.74
CA TRP A 151 6.26 -1.92 -8.80
C TRP A 151 5.35 -0.73 -9.00
N ARG A 152 4.94 -0.50 -10.24
CA ARG A 152 3.92 0.47 -10.62
C ARG A 152 2.73 -0.25 -11.25
N TRP A 153 1.54 0.19 -10.89
CA TRP A 153 0.30 -0.18 -11.56
C TRP A 153 -0.35 1.06 -12.18
N ASN A 154 -0.91 0.90 -13.36
CA ASN A 154 -1.86 1.85 -13.91
C ASN A 154 -3.01 1.13 -14.62
N GLN A 155 -4.12 1.86 -14.83
CA GLN A 155 -5.36 1.27 -15.36
C GLN A 155 -5.21 0.69 -16.77
N GLU A 156 -4.31 1.23 -17.59
CA GLU A 156 -4.14 0.84 -19.00
C GLU A 156 -3.14 -0.31 -19.17
N ALA A 157 -1.98 -0.20 -18.54
CA ALA A 157 -0.87 -1.14 -18.73
C ALA A 157 -0.84 -2.25 -17.66
N GLY A 158 -1.62 -2.12 -16.57
CA GLY A 158 -1.56 -3.05 -15.45
C GLY A 158 -0.27 -2.92 -14.63
N LEU A 159 0.20 -4.03 -14.09
CA LEU A 159 1.39 -4.10 -13.23
C LEU A 159 2.68 -4.18 -14.04
N ARG A 160 3.69 -3.40 -13.64
CA ARG A 160 5.06 -3.50 -14.14
C ARG A 160 6.07 -3.23 -13.03
N ALA A 161 7.16 -4.00 -13.01
CA ALA A 161 8.30 -3.67 -12.16
C ALA A 161 8.98 -2.38 -12.65
N LEU A 162 9.44 -1.54 -11.72
CA LEU A 162 10.30 -0.41 -12.04
C LEU A 162 11.73 -0.93 -12.28
N PRO A 163 12.33 -0.66 -13.46
CA PRO A 163 13.66 -1.18 -13.77
C PRO A 163 14.73 -0.67 -12.78
N GLY A 164 15.69 -1.51 -12.45
CA GLY A 164 16.83 -1.11 -11.60
C GLY A 164 16.53 -0.99 -10.11
N THR A 165 15.32 -1.27 -9.65
CA THR A 165 14.91 -1.08 -8.24
C THR A 165 15.00 -2.35 -7.39
N LYS A 166 15.71 -3.38 -7.85
CA LYS A 166 15.96 -4.57 -7.02
C LYS A 166 16.74 -4.19 -5.78
N ALA A 167 16.27 -4.65 -4.63
CA ALA A 167 16.85 -4.34 -3.33
C ALA A 167 16.55 -5.42 -2.29
N ASN A 168 17.28 -5.35 -1.20
CA ASN A 168 17.03 -6.21 -0.05
C ASN A 168 15.99 -5.57 0.86
N GLN A 169 14.79 -6.16 0.90
CA GLN A 169 13.63 -5.74 1.69
C GLN A 169 13.23 -4.26 1.46
N PRO A 170 12.79 -3.87 0.26
CA PRO A 170 12.07 -2.60 0.11
C PRO A 170 10.90 -2.55 1.08
N ASN A 171 10.82 -1.49 1.88
CA ASN A 171 9.89 -1.33 2.99
C ASN A 171 8.97 -0.12 2.75
N GLY A 172 8.95 0.87 3.63
CA GLY A 172 8.11 2.05 3.50
C GLY A 172 8.40 2.85 2.23
N ILE A 173 7.37 3.48 1.67
CA ILE A 173 7.48 4.32 0.49
C ILE A 173 6.62 5.58 0.63
N GLU A 174 7.15 6.73 0.20
CA GLU A 174 6.42 7.99 0.16
C GLU A 174 6.64 8.71 -1.17
N VAL A 175 5.64 9.47 -1.62
CA VAL A 175 5.69 10.19 -2.89
C VAL A 175 6.12 11.64 -2.68
N ALA A 176 7.04 12.13 -3.51
CA ALA A 176 7.41 13.54 -3.50
C ALA A 176 6.24 14.45 -3.92
N ALA A 177 6.21 15.69 -3.44
CA ALA A 177 5.13 16.63 -3.72
C ALA A 177 4.92 16.91 -5.22
N ASP A 178 5.96 16.80 -6.05
CA ASP A 178 5.90 16.93 -7.51
C ASP A 178 5.41 15.65 -8.21
N GLN A 179 5.26 14.56 -7.47
CA GLN A 179 4.84 13.23 -7.93
C GLN A 179 5.72 12.63 -9.05
N ARG A 180 6.89 13.21 -9.26
CA ARG A 180 7.90 12.69 -10.18
C ARG A 180 8.78 11.62 -9.53
N TYR A 181 8.96 11.72 -8.23
CA TYR A 181 9.82 10.81 -7.48
C TYR A 181 9.06 10.14 -6.34
N VAL A 182 9.53 8.96 -5.99
CA VAL A 182 9.21 8.31 -4.72
C VAL A 182 10.47 8.17 -3.89
N PHE A 183 10.28 8.18 -2.58
CA PHE A 183 11.31 7.87 -1.59
C PHE A 183 10.97 6.50 -0.99
N ALA A 184 11.87 5.54 -1.14
CA ALA A 184 11.65 4.19 -0.66
C ALA A 184 12.75 3.75 0.31
N ASN A 185 12.35 3.21 1.44
CA ASN A 185 13.24 2.70 2.46
C ASN A 185 13.72 1.28 2.10
N MET A 186 15.04 1.07 2.10
CA MET A 186 15.67 -0.23 1.95
C MET A 186 16.10 -0.71 3.34
N TYR A 187 15.26 -1.56 3.96
CA TYR A 187 15.39 -1.90 5.38
C TYR A 187 16.75 -2.50 5.74
N PHE A 188 17.23 -3.47 4.96
CA PHE A 188 18.48 -4.17 5.28
C PHE A 188 19.74 -3.37 4.95
N THR A 189 19.73 -2.60 3.87
CA THR A 189 20.88 -1.76 3.49
C THR A 189 20.92 -0.45 4.26
N GLN A 190 19.83 -0.13 5.00
CA GLN A 190 19.70 1.13 5.76
C GLN A 190 19.86 2.37 4.89
N GLU A 191 19.23 2.34 3.73
CA GLU A 191 19.25 3.42 2.74
C GLU A 191 17.85 3.91 2.43
N LEU A 192 17.73 5.19 2.19
CA LEU A 192 16.58 5.81 1.53
C LEU A 192 16.95 6.05 0.06
N TRP A 193 16.15 5.52 -0.85
CA TRP A 193 16.32 5.74 -2.28
C TRP A 193 15.32 6.77 -2.79
N LYS A 194 15.80 7.71 -3.62
CA LYS A 194 14.97 8.59 -4.43
C LYS A 194 14.89 8.01 -5.84
N VAL A 195 13.69 7.58 -6.25
CA VAL A 195 13.48 6.86 -7.51
C VAL A 195 12.55 7.65 -8.43
N ASP A 196 12.90 7.83 -9.69
CA ASP A 196 12.03 8.42 -10.72
C ASP A 196 10.90 7.42 -11.06
N VAL A 197 9.64 7.86 -10.96
CA VAL A 197 8.46 6.99 -11.08
C VAL A 197 8.22 6.45 -12.48
N ASP A 198 8.74 7.13 -13.51
CA ASP A 198 8.53 6.75 -14.91
C ASP A 198 9.61 5.78 -15.41
N THR A 199 10.86 6.01 -15.03
CA THR A 199 12.03 5.28 -15.50
C THR A 199 12.50 4.19 -14.55
N GLY A 200 12.25 4.32 -13.25
CA GLY A 200 12.83 3.49 -12.18
C GLY A 200 14.28 3.87 -11.84
N GLU A 201 14.81 4.97 -12.42
CA GLU A 201 16.17 5.41 -12.14
C GLU A 201 16.29 5.85 -10.67
N ILE A 202 17.30 5.33 -9.97
CA ILE A 202 17.68 5.79 -8.64
C ILE A 202 18.53 7.05 -8.79
N VAL A 203 17.89 8.21 -8.58
CA VAL A 203 18.52 9.53 -8.77
C VAL A 203 19.25 10.05 -7.53
N GLY A 204 19.14 9.35 -6.41
CA GLY A 204 19.85 9.68 -5.18
C GLY A 204 19.61 8.65 -4.09
N THR A 205 20.58 8.55 -3.19
CA THR A 205 20.51 7.70 -1.98
C THR A 205 20.98 8.47 -0.76
N ALA A 206 20.47 8.10 0.41
CA ALA A 206 20.92 8.61 1.69
C ALA A 206 20.91 7.50 2.74
N PRO A 207 21.90 7.45 3.66
CA PRO A 207 21.87 6.49 4.75
C PRO A 207 20.77 6.87 5.76
N VAL A 208 19.94 5.90 6.14
CA VAL A 208 18.90 6.04 7.16
C VAL A 208 18.87 4.81 8.05
N ALA A 209 19.27 4.96 9.31
CA ALA A 209 19.27 3.85 10.25
C ALA A 209 17.84 3.40 10.59
N ASN A 210 17.61 2.08 10.60
CA ASN A 210 16.31 1.48 10.92
C ASN A 210 15.16 2.02 10.06
N ALA A 211 15.43 2.20 8.76
CA ALA A 211 14.42 2.67 7.81
C ALA A 211 13.27 1.66 7.70
N ASP A 212 12.14 1.98 8.30
CA ASP A 212 10.89 1.22 8.27
C ASP A 212 9.82 2.06 7.56
N ASN A 213 8.54 1.84 7.82
CA ASN A 213 7.46 2.63 7.23
C ASN A 213 7.61 4.13 7.60
N SER A 214 7.24 5.00 6.69
CA SER A 214 7.32 6.46 6.83
C SER A 214 5.95 7.07 7.14
#